data_399d9e35ac48352c737ef540cfcbed9a
#
_entry.id   399d9e35ac48352c737ef540cfcbed9a
#
_cell.length_a   1.000
_cell.length_b   1.000
_cell.length_c   1.000
_cell.angle_alpha   90.00
_cell.angle_beta   90.00
_cell.angle_gamma   90.00
#
_symmetry.space_group_name_H-M   'P 1'
#
loop_
_entity.id
_entity.type
_entity.pdbx_description
1 polymer ?
#
loop_
_entity_poly.entity_id
_entity_poly.type
_entity_poly.pdbx_seq_one_letter_code
_entity_poly.pdbx_strand_id
1 'polypeptide(L)'
;MWAFKQLYDKGLAYQGYRVLPYCPKDQTPLSAHELRMDADVYQDRQDTTVSVAVKLRDEEDAYAVFWTTTPWTVPTNFAIVVGADIDYVEVRPTEGKFAGKKFYLGKPLLGSYEKELGENYEIVRELKGAEMEGWRYYPVFPYFAGDENAAEGKVPGPEGYQIFTADYVDTVEGTGLVHQAPYGEDDMNTLNAKGIKSVDVLDAGCKFTSLCPDYEGMYVFDANKPILRNLRAGDGPLARIPEEQRAILFQEKSYVHSYPHCWRC
;
A
#
# COMPACT_ATOMS: atom_id res chain seq x y z
N MET A 1 5.80 12.30 38.78
CA MET A 1 5.32 10.91 38.98
C MET A 1 3.88 10.84 39.47
N TRP A 2 3.44 11.57 40.51
CA TRP A 2 2.06 11.50 41.03
C TRP A 2 0.99 11.84 39.96
N ALA A 3 1.14 12.95 39.24
CA ALA A 3 0.20 13.38 38.20
C ALA A 3 0.10 12.31 37.06
N PHE A 4 1.24 11.77 36.62
CA PHE A 4 1.26 10.69 35.61
C PHE A 4 0.52 9.47 36.14
N LYS A 5 0.75 9.07 37.40
CA LYS A 5 0.04 7.94 38.01
C LYS A 5 -1.48 8.16 37.99
N GLN A 6 -1.93 9.37 38.33
CA GLN A 6 -3.37 9.70 38.31
C GLN A 6 -3.98 9.57 36.89
N LEU A 7 -3.22 9.98 35.86
CA LEU A 7 -3.66 9.84 34.48
C LEU A 7 -3.71 8.36 34.05
N TYR A 8 -2.67 7.59 34.43
CA TYR A 8 -2.60 6.17 34.14
C TYR A 8 -3.72 5.36 34.81
N ASP A 9 -3.94 5.61 36.12
CA ASP A 9 -5.00 4.94 36.90
C ASP A 9 -6.42 5.25 36.35
N LYS A 10 -6.60 6.37 35.68
CA LYS A 10 -7.84 6.79 35.00
C LYS A 10 -7.93 6.30 33.55
N GLY A 11 -6.95 5.55 33.03
CA GLY A 11 -6.89 5.09 31.65
C GLY A 11 -6.65 6.22 30.62
N LEU A 12 -6.25 7.43 31.09
CA LEU A 12 -5.95 8.58 30.21
C LEU A 12 -4.51 8.60 29.70
N ALA A 13 -3.64 7.81 30.31
CA ALA A 13 -2.29 7.56 29.84
C ALA A 13 -2.15 6.05 29.55
N TYR A 14 -1.76 5.69 28.33
CA TYR A 14 -1.63 4.32 27.87
C TYR A 14 -0.45 4.19 26.90
N GLN A 15 0.02 2.96 26.70
CA GLN A 15 1.02 2.67 25.68
C GLN A 15 0.31 2.48 24.34
N GLY A 16 0.79 3.18 23.30
CA GLY A 16 0.26 3.08 21.95
C GLY A 16 1.35 3.23 20.89
N TYR A 17 0.98 2.96 19.66
CA TYR A 17 1.85 3.15 18.49
C TYR A 17 1.51 4.48 17.80
N ARG A 18 2.53 5.11 17.25
CA ARG A 18 2.40 6.31 16.43
C ARG A 18 3.33 6.20 15.23
N VAL A 19 2.85 6.54 14.06
CA VAL A 19 3.67 6.66 12.86
C VAL A 19 4.47 7.96 12.94
N LEU A 20 5.78 7.85 12.80
CA LEU A 20 6.71 8.98 12.79
C LEU A 20 7.81 8.69 11.75
N PRO A 21 8.39 9.74 11.13
CA PRO A 21 9.64 9.59 10.40
C PRO A 21 10.71 8.95 11.29
N TYR A 22 11.45 8.01 10.74
CA TYR A 22 12.38 7.19 11.51
C TYR A 22 13.73 7.07 10.83
N CYS A 23 14.81 7.26 11.57
CA CYS A 23 16.16 7.05 11.09
C CYS A 23 16.62 5.62 11.38
N PRO A 24 16.81 4.75 10.37
CA PRO A 24 17.26 3.36 10.59
C PRO A 24 18.71 3.26 11.08
N LYS A 25 19.54 4.26 10.76
CA LYS A 25 20.95 4.27 11.17
C LYS A 25 21.11 4.62 12.66
N ASP A 26 20.41 5.65 13.12
CA ASP A 26 20.41 6.05 14.53
C ASP A 26 19.39 5.27 15.37
N GLN A 27 18.51 4.52 14.72
CA GLN A 27 17.42 3.74 15.33
C GLN A 27 16.54 4.61 16.25
N THR A 28 16.18 5.80 15.79
CA THR A 28 15.38 6.76 16.54
C THR A 28 14.33 7.43 15.65
N PRO A 29 13.14 7.73 16.20
CA PRO A 29 12.17 8.58 15.52
C PRO A 29 12.67 10.02 15.40
N LEU A 30 12.21 10.70 14.36
CA LEU A 30 12.45 12.11 14.10
C LEU A 30 11.16 12.90 14.34
N SER A 31 11.26 14.01 15.04
CA SER A 31 10.14 14.94 15.24
C SER A 31 9.89 15.78 13.99
N ALA A 32 8.67 16.32 13.87
CA ALA A 32 8.35 17.27 12.80
C ALA A 32 9.24 18.53 12.84
N HIS A 33 9.79 18.90 14.01
CA HIS A 33 10.74 19.99 14.15
C HIS A 33 12.07 19.64 13.47
N GLU A 34 12.61 18.46 13.74
CA GLU A 34 13.87 17.99 13.15
C GLU A 34 13.81 17.93 11.62
N LEU A 35 12.64 17.66 11.04
CA LEU A 35 12.45 17.69 9.58
C LEU A 35 12.36 19.09 8.97
N ARG A 36 12.34 20.16 9.82
CA ARG A 36 12.27 21.56 9.38
C ARG A 36 13.47 22.39 9.78
N MET A 37 14.41 21.80 10.53
CA MET A 37 15.55 22.53 11.11
C MET A 37 16.58 22.99 10.08
N ASP A 38 16.70 22.27 8.98
CA ASP A 38 17.72 22.53 7.97
C ASP A 38 17.11 22.48 6.56
N ALA A 39 17.58 23.36 5.69
CA ALA A 39 17.12 23.39 4.29
C ALA A 39 17.49 22.10 3.52
N ASP A 40 18.56 21.42 3.95
CA ASP A 40 19.08 20.22 3.28
C ASP A 40 18.46 18.92 3.77
N VAL A 41 17.47 18.96 4.68
CA VAL A 41 16.77 17.76 5.16
C VAL A 41 16.02 17.08 4.03
N TYR A 42 15.42 17.84 3.11
CA TYR A 42 14.75 17.30 1.94
C TYR A 42 15.66 17.32 0.74
N GLN A 43 15.93 16.16 0.16
CA GLN A 43 16.78 16.01 -1.02
C GLN A 43 16.05 15.21 -2.09
N ASP A 44 16.35 15.51 -3.35
CA ASP A 44 15.80 14.75 -4.46
C ASP A 44 16.37 13.32 -4.44
N ARG A 45 15.47 12.37 -4.45
CA ARG A 45 15.77 10.95 -4.50
C ARG A 45 15.07 10.31 -5.69
N GLN A 46 15.80 9.47 -6.40
CA GLN A 46 15.25 8.66 -7.48
C GLN A 46 14.86 7.29 -6.94
N ASP A 47 13.58 7.00 -6.95
CA ASP A 47 13.02 5.71 -6.54
C ASP A 47 12.26 5.06 -7.71
N THR A 48 11.91 3.80 -7.53
CA THR A 48 11.02 3.08 -8.44
C THR A 48 9.60 3.11 -7.87
N THR A 49 8.67 3.66 -8.64
CA THR A 49 7.25 3.61 -8.32
C THR A 49 6.59 2.44 -9.04
N VAL A 50 5.54 1.91 -8.45
CA VAL A 50 4.81 0.80 -9.04
C VAL A 50 3.31 1.00 -8.96
N SER A 51 2.62 0.56 -10.01
CA SER A 51 1.19 0.32 -9.99
C SER A 51 0.96 -1.19 -9.93
N VAL A 52 0.20 -1.63 -8.97
CA VAL A 52 -0.10 -3.05 -8.72
C VAL A 52 -1.60 -3.26 -8.89
N ALA A 53 -1.95 -4.19 -9.76
CA ALA A 53 -3.33 -4.58 -9.99
C ALA A 53 -3.67 -5.79 -9.10
N VAL A 54 -4.57 -5.60 -8.13
CA VAL A 54 -5.05 -6.65 -7.23
C VAL A 54 -6.33 -7.25 -7.78
N LYS A 55 -6.42 -8.59 -7.78
CA LYS A 55 -7.58 -9.32 -8.28
C LYS A 55 -8.78 -9.13 -7.35
N LEU A 56 -9.90 -8.65 -7.89
CA LEU A 56 -11.16 -8.57 -7.16
C LEU A 56 -11.76 -9.95 -6.95
N ARG A 57 -12.41 -10.19 -5.79
CA ARG A 57 -12.96 -11.51 -5.45
C ARG A 57 -14.27 -11.82 -6.15
N ASP A 58 -15.12 -10.81 -6.27
CA ASP A 58 -16.52 -10.97 -6.69
C ASP A 58 -16.74 -10.61 -8.17
N GLU A 59 -15.66 -10.36 -8.91
CA GLU A 59 -15.73 -10.03 -10.34
C GLU A 59 -14.66 -10.78 -11.14
N GLU A 60 -15.11 -11.45 -12.20
CA GLU A 60 -14.26 -12.25 -13.06
C GLU A 60 -13.31 -11.34 -13.87
N ASP A 61 -12.02 -11.72 -13.91
CA ASP A 61 -10.95 -11.02 -14.63
C ASP A 61 -10.84 -9.51 -14.33
N ALA A 62 -11.30 -9.07 -13.16
CA ALA A 62 -11.29 -7.68 -12.75
C ALA A 62 -10.24 -7.40 -11.66
N TYR A 63 -9.61 -6.24 -11.78
CA TYR A 63 -8.50 -5.81 -10.93
C TYR A 63 -8.65 -4.35 -10.53
N ALA A 64 -8.41 -4.04 -9.26
CA ALA A 64 -8.24 -2.67 -8.77
C ALA A 64 -6.74 -2.32 -8.82
N VAL A 65 -6.39 -1.17 -9.39
CA VAL A 65 -4.98 -0.77 -9.59
C VAL A 65 -4.60 0.31 -8.61
N PHE A 66 -3.76 -0.01 -7.62
CA PHE A 66 -3.20 1.00 -6.72
C PHE A 66 -1.77 1.38 -7.13
N TRP A 67 -1.32 2.54 -6.68
CA TRP A 67 0.03 3.05 -6.93
C TRP A 67 0.77 3.32 -5.62
N THR A 68 2.10 3.13 -5.63
CA THR A 68 2.98 3.47 -4.51
C THR A 68 4.38 3.86 -4.97
N THR A 69 5.01 4.77 -4.23
CA THR A 69 6.43 5.14 -4.34
C THR A 69 7.35 4.24 -3.51
N THR A 70 6.76 3.38 -2.66
CA THR A 70 7.49 2.57 -1.67
C THR A 70 7.15 1.09 -1.84
N PRO A 71 7.73 0.39 -2.85
CA PRO A 71 7.40 -1.02 -3.13
C PRO A 71 7.60 -1.95 -1.93
N TRP A 72 8.51 -1.62 -1.00
CA TRP A 72 8.76 -2.41 0.20
C TRP A 72 7.55 -2.48 1.17
N THR A 73 6.56 -1.57 1.05
CA THR A 73 5.36 -1.61 1.88
C THR A 73 4.29 -2.56 1.36
N VAL A 74 4.39 -2.99 0.09
CA VAL A 74 3.37 -3.85 -0.57
C VAL A 74 3.17 -5.21 0.13
N PRO A 75 4.19 -5.86 0.72
CA PRO A 75 3.97 -7.09 1.51
C PRO A 75 2.99 -6.94 2.68
N THR A 76 2.81 -5.73 3.18
CA THR A 76 1.86 -5.37 4.25
C THR A 76 0.68 -4.54 3.76
N ASN A 77 0.28 -4.71 2.50
CA ASN A 77 -0.97 -4.14 2.01
C ASN A 77 -2.14 -4.81 2.75
N PHE A 78 -2.89 -4.03 3.53
CA PHE A 78 -4.04 -4.53 4.30
C PHE A 78 -5.38 -3.98 3.82
N ALA A 79 -5.38 -2.84 3.11
CA ALA A 79 -6.57 -2.24 2.51
C ALA A 79 -6.18 -1.37 1.31
N ILE A 80 -7.18 -0.91 0.59
CA ILE A 80 -7.06 0.12 -0.45
C ILE A 80 -8.11 1.18 -0.13
N VAL A 81 -7.78 2.46 -0.40
CA VAL A 81 -8.75 3.54 -0.29
C VAL A 81 -8.94 4.26 -1.63
N VAL A 82 -10.14 4.79 -1.81
CA VAL A 82 -10.60 5.56 -2.97
C VAL A 82 -11.28 6.85 -2.51
N GLY A 83 -11.32 7.87 -3.34
CA GLY A 83 -12.08 9.09 -3.05
C GLY A 83 -13.56 8.88 -3.40
N ALA A 84 -14.48 9.08 -2.45
CA ALA A 84 -15.90 8.81 -2.63
C ALA A 84 -16.50 9.51 -3.86
N ASP A 85 -16.13 10.77 -4.10
CA ASP A 85 -16.64 11.62 -5.18
C ASP A 85 -15.81 11.58 -6.47
N ILE A 86 -14.68 10.87 -6.46
CA ILE A 86 -13.81 10.73 -7.64
C ILE A 86 -14.49 9.81 -8.65
N ASP A 87 -14.36 10.15 -9.93
CA ASP A 87 -14.79 9.31 -11.04
C ASP A 87 -13.73 8.23 -11.34
N TYR A 88 -14.16 6.99 -11.33
CA TYR A 88 -13.35 5.82 -11.72
C TYR A 88 -13.91 5.21 -12.99
N VAL A 89 -13.06 4.49 -13.69
CA VAL A 89 -13.41 3.74 -14.90
C VAL A 89 -12.99 2.29 -14.77
N GLU A 90 -13.83 1.42 -15.29
CA GLU A 90 -13.49 0.04 -15.65
C GLU A 90 -13.05 0.04 -17.10
N VAL A 91 -11.77 -0.25 -17.34
CA VAL A 91 -11.19 -0.31 -18.67
C VAL A 91 -10.79 -1.75 -19.02
N ARG A 92 -11.00 -2.12 -20.28
CA ARG A 92 -10.64 -3.42 -20.82
C ARG A 92 -9.78 -3.25 -22.07
N PRO A 93 -8.45 -3.50 -21.99
CA PRO A 93 -7.59 -3.60 -23.16
C PRO A 93 -8.07 -4.69 -24.09
N THR A 94 -8.13 -4.40 -25.40
CA THR A 94 -8.55 -5.38 -26.42
C THR A 94 -7.38 -6.13 -27.03
N GLU A 95 -6.15 -5.64 -26.78
CA GLU A 95 -4.91 -6.20 -27.29
C GLU A 95 -3.76 -6.10 -26.28
N GLY A 96 -2.63 -6.72 -26.57
CA GLY A 96 -1.42 -6.67 -25.75
C GLY A 96 -1.45 -7.60 -24.54
N LYS A 97 -0.55 -7.32 -23.59
CA LYS A 97 -0.30 -8.17 -22.40
C LYS A 97 -1.55 -8.34 -21.52
N PHE A 98 -2.39 -7.37 -21.50
CA PHE A 98 -3.54 -7.31 -20.60
C PHE A 98 -4.89 -7.49 -21.29
N ALA A 99 -4.87 -7.95 -22.56
CA ALA A 99 -6.08 -8.15 -23.33
C ALA A 99 -7.13 -8.99 -22.59
N GLY A 100 -8.36 -8.51 -22.57
CA GLY A 100 -9.50 -9.18 -21.95
C GLY A 100 -9.64 -9.00 -20.44
N LYS A 101 -8.60 -8.53 -19.73
CA LYS A 101 -8.68 -8.22 -18.30
C LYS A 101 -9.31 -6.84 -18.10
N LYS A 102 -9.97 -6.65 -16.97
CA LYS A 102 -10.62 -5.39 -16.58
C LYS A 102 -9.80 -4.72 -15.48
N PHE A 103 -9.61 -3.41 -15.59
CA PHE A 103 -8.84 -2.64 -14.60
C PHE A 103 -9.63 -1.43 -14.15
N TYR A 104 -9.69 -1.24 -12.82
CA TYR A 104 -10.29 -0.07 -12.18
C TYR A 104 -9.21 0.93 -11.80
N LEU A 105 -9.34 2.16 -12.30
CA LEU A 105 -8.46 3.29 -11.96
C LEU A 105 -9.22 4.62 -12.09
N GLY A 106 -8.68 5.69 -11.51
CA GLY A 106 -9.25 7.03 -11.58
C GLY A 106 -9.34 7.54 -13.02
N LYS A 107 -10.52 7.95 -13.44
CA LYS A 107 -10.77 8.47 -14.80
C LYS A 107 -9.83 9.60 -15.22
N PRO A 108 -9.51 10.61 -14.34
CA PRO A 108 -8.58 11.68 -14.70
C PRO A 108 -7.14 11.20 -14.96
N LEU A 109 -6.77 10.03 -14.46
CA LEU A 109 -5.41 9.49 -14.52
C LEU A 109 -5.21 8.47 -15.65
N LEU A 110 -6.27 8.14 -16.39
CA LEU A 110 -6.28 7.13 -17.44
C LEU A 110 -5.19 7.35 -18.49
N GLY A 111 -4.96 8.60 -18.91
CA GLY A 111 -3.93 8.96 -19.89
C GLY A 111 -2.49 8.63 -19.46
N SER A 112 -2.23 8.49 -18.15
CA SER A 112 -0.90 8.11 -17.63
C SER A 112 -0.57 6.62 -17.86
N TYR A 113 -1.55 5.82 -18.28
CA TYR A 113 -1.48 4.37 -18.43
C TYR A 113 -1.71 3.88 -19.87
N GLU A 114 -1.68 4.78 -20.86
CA GLU A 114 -1.87 4.43 -22.28
C GLU A 114 -0.89 3.36 -22.77
N LYS A 115 0.35 3.38 -22.27
CA LYS A 115 1.36 2.39 -22.63
C LYS A 115 0.98 0.97 -22.17
N GLU A 116 0.40 0.84 -20.98
CA GLU A 116 0.01 -0.43 -20.37
C GLU A 116 -1.33 -0.93 -20.92
N LEU A 117 -2.24 0.00 -21.21
CA LEU A 117 -3.57 -0.29 -21.73
C LEU A 117 -3.57 -0.55 -23.25
N GLY A 118 -2.54 -0.06 -23.97
CA GLY A 118 -2.48 -0.10 -25.43
C GLY A 118 -3.29 1.03 -26.08
N GLU A 119 -3.24 1.12 -27.42
CA GLU A 119 -3.99 2.12 -28.18
C GLU A 119 -5.49 1.80 -28.23
N ASN A 120 -5.86 0.53 -28.06
CA ASN A 120 -7.22 0.03 -28.16
C ASN A 120 -7.69 -0.56 -26.83
N TYR A 121 -8.49 0.19 -26.11
CA TYR A 121 -9.18 -0.27 -24.90
C TYR A 121 -10.64 0.22 -24.91
N GLU A 122 -11.48 -0.50 -24.20
CA GLU A 122 -12.88 -0.12 -23.99
C GLU A 122 -13.05 0.42 -22.58
N ILE A 123 -13.78 1.53 -22.42
CA ILE A 123 -14.34 1.94 -21.13
C ILE A 123 -15.65 1.15 -20.98
N VAL A 124 -15.63 0.15 -20.10
CA VAL A 124 -16.76 -0.76 -19.89
C VAL A 124 -17.84 -0.08 -19.06
N ARG A 125 -17.39 0.65 -18.02
CA ARG A 125 -18.29 1.42 -17.18
C ARG A 125 -17.54 2.57 -16.49
N GLU A 126 -18.31 3.58 -16.08
CA GLU A 126 -17.89 4.65 -15.18
C GLU A 126 -18.65 4.54 -13.87
N LEU A 127 -18.00 4.85 -12.75
CA LEU A 127 -18.58 4.77 -11.42
C LEU A 127 -17.94 5.79 -10.47
N LYS A 128 -18.61 6.09 -9.38
CA LYS A 128 -18.03 6.87 -8.28
C LYS A 128 -17.26 5.95 -7.31
N GLY A 129 -16.23 6.48 -6.65
CA GLY A 129 -15.50 5.71 -5.64
C GLY A 129 -16.40 5.22 -4.51
N ALA A 130 -17.45 5.93 -4.16
CA ALA A 130 -18.46 5.47 -3.20
C ALA A 130 -19.08 4.12 -3.56
N GLU A 131 -19.18 3.78 -4.84
CA GLU A 131 -19.70 2.48 -5.31
C GLU A 131 -18.70 1.32 -5.11
N MET A 132 -17.42 1.64 -4.89
CA MET A 132 -16.36 0.67 -4.65
C MET A 132 -16.21 0.32 -3.16
N GLU A 133 -16.88 1.04 -2.25
CA GLU A 133 -16.83 0.77 -0.81
C GLU A 133 -17.25 -0.66 -0.51
N GLY A 134 -16.38 -1.38 0.23
CA GLY A 134 -16.62 -2.77 0.62
C GLY A 134 -16.25 -3.82 -0.43
N TRP A 135 -15.76 -3.44 -1.62
CA TRP A 135 -15.27 -4.41 -2.58
C TRP A 135 -14.09 -5.16 -2.00
N ARG A 136 -14.05 -6.48 -2.21
CA ARG A 136 -13.00 -7.35 -1.68
C ARG A 136 -12.02 -7.77 -2.76
N TYR A 137 -10.74 -7.88 -2.38
CA TYR A 137 -9.69 -8.34 -3.28
C TYR A 137 -8.84 -9.43 -2.63
N TYR A 138 -8.05 -10.15 -3.44
CA TYR A 138 -7.09 -11.12 -2.95
C TYR A 138 -5.79 -10.44 -2.53
N PRO A 139 -5.15 -10.86 -1.43
CA PRO A 139 -3.89 -10.29 -0.95
C PRO A 139 -2.80 -10.31 -2.01
N VAL A 140 -1.97 -9.27 -2.04
CA VAL A 140 -0.80 -9.22 -2.94
C VAL A 140 0.23 -10.26 -2.55
N PHE A 141 0.47 -10.42 -1.24
CA PHE A 141 1.40 -11.38 -0.66
C PHE A 141 0.69 -12.31 0.34
N PRO A 142 1.16 -13.57 0.50
CA PRO A 142 0.45 -14.58 1.29
C PRO A 142 0.70 -14.51 2.80
N TYR A 143 1.52 -13.59 3.30
CA TYR A 143 2.02 -13.59 4.68
C TYR A 143 0.91 -13.47 5.72
N PHE A 144 -0.13 -12.71 5.42
CA PHE A 144 -1.25 -12.45 6.31
C PHE A 144 -2.59 -12.87 5.68
N ALA A 145 -2.52 -13.61 4.57
CA ALA A 145 -3.71 -14.11 3.88
C ALA A 145 -4.29 -15.32 4.61
N GLY A 146 -5.59 -15.47 4.53
CA GLY A 146 -6.33 -16.63 4.98
C GLY A 146 -7.51 -16.27 5.87
N ASP A 147 -8.65 -16.90 5.62
CA ASP A 147 -9.87 -16.72 6.40
C ASP A 147 -9.69 -17.20 7.86
N GLU A 148 -8.80 -18.16 8.07
CA GLU A 148 -8.37 -18.63 9.39
C GLU A 148 -7.75 -17.49 10.23
N ASN A 149 -6.90 -16.66 9.62
CA ASN A 149 -6.31 -15.52 10.29
C ASN A 149 -7.37 -14.46 10.66
N ALA A 150 -8.36 -14.26 9.82
CA ALA A 150 -9.48 -13.37 10.10
C ALA A 150 -10.34 -13.87 11.25
N ALA A 151 -10.72 -15.18 11.24
CA ALA A 151 -11.58 -15.80 12.24
C ALA A 151 -10.95 -15.81 13.64
N GLU A 152 -9.62 -15.99 13.74
CA GLU A 152 -8.90 -16.04 15.02
C GLU A 152 -8.48 -14.66 15.54
N GLY A 153 -8.92 -13.58 14.91
CA GLY A 153 -8.57 -12.21 15.29
C GLY A 153 -7.10 -11.86 15.05
N LYS A 154 -6.44 -12.57 14.13
CA LYS A 154 -5.10 -12.28 13.65
C LYS A 154 -5.13 -11.11 12.66
N VAL A 155 -3.96 -10.67 12.22
CA VAL A 155 -3.76 -9.59 11.24
C VAL A 155 -4.08 -10.11 9.83
N PRO A 156 -4.80 -9.36 8.99
CA PRO A 156 -5.46 -8.08 9.24
C PRO A 156 -6.85 -8.17 9.90
N GLY A 157 -7.41 -9.34 10.04
CA GLY A 157 -8.77 -9.56 10.52
C GLY A 157 -9.81 -9.57 9.38
N PRO A 158 -11.11 -9.72 9.73
CA PRO A 158 -12.18 -9.89 8.73
C PRO A 158 -12.38 -8.69 7.79
N GLU A 159 -12.02 -7.48 8.24
CA GLU A 159 -12.15 -6.25 7.45
C GLU A 159 -10.94 -5.99 6.53
N GLY A 160 -9.92 -6.83 6.56
CA GLY A 160 -8.77 -6.71 5.69
C GLY A 160 -9.06 -7.03 4.23
N TYR A 161 -8.23 -6.51 3.34
CA TYR A 161 -8.30 -6.73 1.89
C TYR A 161 -9.61 -6.26 1.27
N GLN A 162 -10.06 -5.07 1.72
CA GLN A 162 -11.23 -4.37 1.19
C GLN A 162 -10.86 -2.98 0.68
N ILE A 163 -11.73 -2.43 -0.16
CA ILE A 163 -11.67 -1.06 -0.63
C ILE A 163 -12.58 -0.22 0.27
N PHE A 164 -12.07 0.91 0.77
CA PHE A 164 -12.80 1.88 1.57
C PHE A 164 -12.72 3.27 0.95
N THR A 165 -13.59 4.16 1.36
CA THR A 165 -13.50 5.58 1.00
C THR A 165 -12.66 6.36 2.01
N ALA A 166 -11.90 7.34 1.51
CA ALA A 166 -11.14 8.29 2.32
C ALA A 166 -11.07 9.66 1.64
N ASP A 167 -11.08 10.73 2.46
CA ASP A 167 -11.16 12.11 1.95
C ASP A 167 -9.82 12.64 1.43
N TYR A 168 -8.70 12.02 1.78
CA TYR A 168 -7.36 12.45 1.36
C TYR A 168 -6.91 11.92 0.00
N VAL A 169 -7.72 11.07 -0.65
CA VAL A 169 -7.40 10.55 -1.98
C VAL A 169 -7.60 11.66 -3.01
N ASP A 170 -6.58 11.87 -3.85
CA ASP A 170 -6.62 12.82 -4.94
C ASP A 170 -6.34 12.16 -6.31
N THR A 171 -6.34 12.96 -7.36
CA THR A 171 -6.10 12.53 -8.74
C THR A 171 -4.96 13.34 -9.38
N VAL A 172 -4.00 13.79 -8.58
CA VAL A 172 -2.83 14.50 -9.08
C VAL A 172 -1.82 13.52 -9.65
N GLU A 173 -1.62 12.40 -8.95
CA GLU A 173 -0.67 11.36 -9.33
C GLU A 173 -1.25 9.95 -9.07
N GLY A 174 -0.55 8.93 -9.58
CA GLY A 174 -0.89 7.53 -9.32
C GLY A 174 -2.08 7.02 -10.11
N THR A 175 -2.95 6.27 -9.46
CA THR A 175 -4.12 5.61 -10.05
C THR A 175 -5.45 6.12 -9.49
N GLY A 176 -5.43 6.99 -8.48
CA GLY A 176 -6.64 7.35 -7.72
C GLY A 176 -7.05 6.29 -6.70
N LEU A 177 -6.30 5.20 -6.57
CA LEU A 177 -6.44 4.19 -5.51
C LEU A 177 -5.14 4.16 -4.71
N VAL A 178 -5.24 4.28 -3.39
CA VAL A 178 -4.10 4.34 -2.49
C VAL A 178 -4.07 3.09 -1.62
N HIS A 179 -2.95 2.36 -1.66
CA HIS A 179 -2.78 1.19 -0.81
C HIS A 179 -2.50 1.59 0.63
N GLN A 180 -2.98 0.80 1.58
CA GLN A 180 -2.85 1.06 3.01
C GLN A 180 -1.91 0.05 3.64
N ALA A 181 -0.83 0.56 4.24
CA ALA A 181 0.14 -0.19 5.02
C ALA A 181 0.48 0.60 6.30
N PRO A 182 0.93 -0.04 7.40
CA PRO A 182 1.06 0.62 8.71
C PRO A 182 2.28 1.55 8.85
N TYR A 183 2.69 2.21 7.75
CA TYR A 183 3.89 3.07 7.70
C TYR A 183 3.59 4.53 7.34
N GLY A 184 2.36 4.85 6.93
CA GLY A 184 1.85 6.20 6.77
C GLY A 184 0.93 6.59 7.93
N GLU A 185 0.89 7.88 8.32
CA GLU A 185 0.01 8.35 9.39
C GLU A 185 -1.47 8.21 8.98
N ASP A 186 -1.81 8.64 7.76
CA ASP A 186 -3.17 8.51 7.22
C ASP A 186 -3.57 7.05 7.04
N ASP A 187 -2.64 6.19 6.59
CA ASP A 187 -2.85 4.75 6.44
C ASP A 187 -3.18 4.11 7.80
N MET A 188 -2.36 4.38 8.82
CA MET A 188 -2.58 3.84 10.17
C MET A 188 -3.89 4.32 10.77
N ASN A 189 -4.25 5.59 10.58
CA ASN A 189 -5.51 6.15 11.04
C ASN A 189 -6.70 5.46 10.36
N THR A 190 -6.62 5.25 9.05
CA THR A 190 -7.64 4.55 8.27
C THR A 190 -7.79 3.09 8.72
N LEU A 191 -6.67 2.34 8.83
CA LEU A 191 -6.69 0.95 9.30
C LEU A 191 -7.33 0.83 10.69
N ASN A 192 -6.95 1.71 11.63
CA ASN A 192 -7.53 1.74 12.97
C ASN A 192 -9.02 2.08 12.97
N ALA A 193 -9.45 3.07 12.18
CA ALA A 193 -10.86 3.48 12.09
C ALA A 193 -11.76 2.37 11.51
N LYS A 194 -11.21 1.55 10.61
CA LYS A 194 -11.90 0.40 9.99
C LYS A 194 -11.74 -0.91 10.81
N GLY A 195 -11.08 -0.87 11.96
CA GLY A 195 -10.85 -2.05 12.81
C GLY A 195 -9.89 -3.08 12.21
N ILE A 196 -9.11 -2.69 11.21
CA ILE A 196 -8.12 -3.55 10.56
C ILE A 196 -6.88 -3.61 11.43
N LYS A 197 -6.54 -4.80 11.89
CA LYS A 197 -5.30 -5.02 12.63
C LYS A 197 -4.11 -4.95 11.70
N SER A 198 -3.07 -4.27 12.15
CA SER A 198 -1.82 -4.17 11.45
C SER A 198 -0.66 -4.66 12.33
N VAL A 199 0.45 -4.98 11.71
CA VAL A 199 1.68 -5.40 12.38
C VAL A 199 2.86 -4.74 11.70
N ASP A 200 3.81 -4.29 12.50
CA ASP A 200 5.12 -3.89 12.01
C ASP A 200 5.96 -5.13 11.71
N VAL A 201 6.40 -5.25 10.47
CA VAL A 201 7.21 -6.37 10.00
C VAL A 201 8.71 -6.04 9.97
N LEU A 202 9.09 -4.89 10.50
CA LEU A 202 10.46 -4.40 10.48
C LEU A 202 11.08 -4.44 11.87
N ASP A 203 12.40 -4.64 11.90
CA ASP A 203 13.21 -4.43 13.10
C ASP A 203 13.64 -2.97 13.25
N ALA A 204 14.35 -2.65 14.34
CA ALA A 204 14.84 -1.29 14.59
C ALA A 204 15.81 -0.76 13.51
N GLY A 205 16.43 -1.63 12.73
CA GLY A 205 17.26 -1.27 11.58
C GLY A 205 16.50 -1.15 10.27
N CYS A 206 15.17 -1.16 10.31
CA CYS A 206 14.29 -1.20 9.14
C CYS A 206 14.58 -2.38 8.21
N LYS A 207 14.87 -3.54 8.78
CA LYS A 207 15.03 -4.81 8.07
C LYS A 207 13.80 -5.68 8.30
N PHE A 208 13.39 -6.41 7.27
CA PHE A 208 12.30 -7.36 7.40
C PHE A 208 12.58 -8.44 8.44
N THR A 209 11.59 -8.76 9.25
CA THR A 209 11.62 -9.84 10.24
C THR A 209 11.10 -11.15 9.63
N SER A 210 11.10 -12.23 10.43
CA SER A 210 10.55 -13.54 10.06
C SER A 210 9.03 -13.52 9.71
N LEU A 211 8.33 -12.41 9.97
CA LEU A 211 6.94 -12.21 9.54
C LEU A 211 6.82 -12.11 8.00
N CYS A 212 7.90 -11.72 7.31
CA CYS A 212 8.01 -11.76 5.85
C CYS A 212 9.24 -12.59 5.47
N PRO A 213 9.18 -13.93 5.62
CA PRO A 213 10.36 -14.80 5.60
C PRO A 213 11.16 -14.76 4.30
N ASP A 214 10.52 -14.49 3.16
CA ASP A 214 11.22 -14.40 1.86
C ASP A 214 12.13 -13.17 1.76
N TYR A 215 11.95 -12.18 2.64
CA TYR A 215 12.72 -10.93 2.68
C TYR A 215 13.45 -10.74 4.02
N GLU A 216 13.39 -11.71 4.94
CA GLU A 216 13.98 -11.63 6.28
C GLU A 216 15.44 -11.15 6.25
N GLY A 217 15.76 -10.19 7.11
CA GLY A 217 17.07 -9.57 7.22
C GLY A 217 17.41 -8.53 6.13
N MET A 218 16.60 -8.39 5.10
CA MET A 218 16.82 -7.38 4.07
C MET A 218 16.40 -6.00 4.56
N TYR A 219 17.24 -5.00 4.32
CA TYR A 219 16.89 -3.60 4.50
C TYR A 219 15.79 -3.18 3.50
N VAL A 220 14.84 -2.36 3.93
CA VAL A 220 13.63 -2.04 3.15
C VAL A 220 13.92 -1.60 1.71
N PHE A 221 14.91 -0.75 1.49
CA PHE A 221 15.24 -0.28 0.12
C PHE A 221 15.94 -1.36 -0.72
N ASP A 222 16.70 -2.27 -0.09
CA ASP A 222 17.30 -3.41 -0.78
C ASP A 222 16.24 -4.44 -1.19
N ALA A 223 15.18 -4.58 -0.38
CA ALA A 223 14.06 -5.47 -0.63
C ALA A 223 13.19 -5.02 -1.82
N ASN A 224 13.23 -3.73 -2.22
CA ASN A 224 12.49 -3.25 -3.40
C ASN A 224 12.76 -4.11 -4.64
N LYS A 225 14.02 -4.41 -4.95
CA LYS A 225 14.40 -5.19 -6.14
C LYS A 225 13.81 -6.61 -6.16
N PRO A 226 13.99 -7.45 -5.11
CA PRO A 226 13.39 -8.79 -5.09
C PRO A 226 11.86 -8.74 -5.04
N ILE A 227 11.23 -7.79 -4.33
CA ILE A 227 9.78 -7.61 -4.33
C ILE A 227 9.26 -7.36 -5.75
N LEU A 228 9.86 -6.41 -6.46
CA LEU A 228 9.49 -6.08 -7.84
C LEU A 228 9.72 -7.25 -8.79
N ARG A 229 10.82 -7.98 -8.63
CA ARG A 229 11.09 -9.18 -9.41
C ARG A 229 9.99 -10.23 -9.21
N ASN A 230 9.61 -10.51 -7.97
CA ASN A 230 8.58 -11.48 -7.66
C ASN A 230 7.21 -11.05 -8.21
N LEU A 231 6.84 -9.77 -8.08
CA LEU A 231 5.61 -9.22 -8.66
C LEU A 231 5.59 -9.35 -10.20
N ARG A 232 6.73 -9.14 -10.86
CA ARG A 232 6.84 -9.22 -12.32
C ARG A 232 6.75 -10.66 -12.83
N ALA A 233 7.38 -11.58 -12.11
CA ALA A 233 7.47 -12.99 -12.51
C ALA A 233 6.29 -13.83 -11.98
N GLY A 234 5.56 -13.35 -10.95
CA GLY A 234 4.55 -14.15 -10.25
C GLY A 234 5.16 -15.33 -9.47
N ASP A 235 6.45 -15.24 -9.12
CA ASP A 235 7.22 -16.27 -8.44
C ASP A 235 7.49 -15.98 -6.95
N GLY A 236 8.36 -16.76 -6.34
CA GLY A 236 8.72 -16.62 -4.93
C GLY A 236 7.49 -16.73 -4.04
N PRO A 237 7.25 -15.73 -3.13
CA PRO A 237 6.07 -15.77 -2.28
C PRO A 237 4.74 -15.80 -3.05
N LEU A 238 4.67 -15.18 -4.22
CA LEU A 238 3.46 -15.16 -5.03
C LEU A 238 3.11 -16.55 -5.59
N ALA A 239 4.07 -17.44 -5.77
CA ALA A 239 3.82 -18.81 -6.21
C ALA A 239 2.96 -19.63 -5.24
N ARG A 240 2.85 -19.18 -3.96
CA ARG A 240 1.97 -19.78 -2.96
C ARG A 240 0.50 -19.35 -3.07
N ILE A 241 0.23 -18.36 -3.93
CA ILE A 241 -1.13 -17.87 -4.25
C ILE A 241 -1.58 -18.54 -5.54
N PRO A 242 -2.82 -19.04 -5.64
CA PRO A 242 -3.38 -19.53 -6.90
C PRO A 242 -3.24 -18.51 -8.03
N GLU A 243 -2.89 -18.94 -9.22
CA GLU A 243 -2.52 -18.06 -10.33
C GLU A 243 -3.63 -17.03 -10.65
N GLU A 244 -4.87 -17.49 -10.63
CA GLU A 244 -6.07 -16.68 -10.89
C GLU A 244 -6.36 -15.61 -9.83
N GLN A 245 -5.70 -15.70 -8.66
CA GLN A 245 -5.84 -14.74 -7.54
C GLN A 245 -4.65 -13.79 -7.42
N ARG A 246 -3.58 -14.02 -8.20
CA ARG A 246 -2.35 -13.24 -8.07
C ARG A 246 -2.53 -11.80 -8.52
N ALA A 247 -1.91 -10.91 -7.78
CA ALA A 247 -1.72 -9.53 -8.22
C ALA A 247 -0.77 -9.46 -9.42
N ILE A 248 -0.92 -8.42 -10.21
CA ILE A 248 -0.14 -8.18 -11.43
C ILE A 248 0.67 -6.90 -11.24
N LEU A 249 1.96 -6.92 -11.55
CA LEU A 249 2.72 -5.69 -11.75
C LEU A 249 2.20 -5.01 -13.02
N PHE A 250 1.41 -3.96 -12.84
CA PHE A 250 0.75 -3.26 -13.94
C PHE A 250 1.69 -2.28 -14.61
N GLN A 251 2.34 -1.39 -13.81
CA GLN A 251 3.32 -0.42 -14.30
C GLN A 251 4.49 -0.31 -13.33
N GLU A 252 5.68 -0.01 -13.87
CA GLU A 252 6.90 0.31 -13.13
C GLU A 252 7.54 1.54 -13.79
N LYS A 253 7.80 2.58 -13.01
CA LYS A 253 8.44 3.81 -13.50
C LYS A 253 9.51 4.28 -12.53
N SER A 254 10.54 4.93 -13.07
CA SER A 254 11.47 5.73 -12.28
C SER A 254 10.83 7.07 -11.93
N TYR A 255 10.96 7.47 -10.67
CA TYR A 255 10.33 8.67 -10.13
C TYR A 255 11.33 9.43 -9.27
N VAL A 256 11.44 10.73 -9.50
CA VAL A 256 12.27 11.62 -8.69
C VAL A 256 11.35 12.42 -7.80
N HIS A 257 11.56 12.34 -6.50
CA HIS A 257 10.77 13.06 -5.51
C HIS A 257 11.62 13.57 -4.37
N SER A 258 11.13 14.59 -3.69
CA SER A 258 11.74 15.13 -2.48
C SER A 258 11.55 14.15 -1.32
N TYR A 259 12.65 13.70 -0.72
CA TYR A 259 12.65 12.71 0.35
C TYR A 259 13.38 13.23 1.59
N PRO A 260 12.81 13.09 2.80
CA PRO A 260 13.46 13.56 4.01
C PRO A 260 14.64 12.68 4.40
N HIS A 261 15.74 13.32 4.74
CA HIS A 261 16.96 12.70 5.24
C HIS A 261 17.19 13.07 6.71
N CYS A 262 17.80 12.16 7.45
CA CYS A 262 18.17 12.44 8.83
C CYS A 262 19.28 13.50 8.87
N TRP A 263 19.06 14.59 9.60
CA TRP A 263 20.04 15.65 9.77
C TRP A 263 21.27 15.24 10.60
N ARG A 264 21.16 14.13 11.38
CA ARG A 264 22.20 13.64 12.28
C ARG A 264 23.21 12.72 11.61
N CYS A 265 22.88 12.06 10.52
CA CYS A 265 23.70 11.05 9.87
C CYS A 265 23.72 11.13 8.35
#